data_462db35bebb64e3fa3cec8a6b94fdf63
#
_entry.id   462db35bebb64e3fa3cec8a6b94fdf63
#
_cell.length_a   1.000
_cell.length_b   1.000
_cell.length_c   1.000
_cell.angle_alpha   90.00
_cell.angle_beta   90.00
_cell.angle_gamma   90.00
#
_symmetry.space_group_name_H-M   'P 1'
#
loop_
_entity.id
_entity.type
_entity.pdbx_description
1 polymer ?
#
loop_
_entity_poly.entity_id
_entity_poly.type
_entity_poly.pdbx_seq_one_letter_code
_entity_poly.pdbx_strand_id
1 'polypeptide(L)'
;PPLIAVTPDLAGAIVEQVQGMLPVVAVFFELGREQGSVAANGLRAFRLVDLARHARLASVEQVVQALAVIDAALRRATGDQAATLHALDAQGHVFVAEATSRSILLLWQRIVAARELEGQAQFTPAAGPVLKVPSVPMPDAVPAAAAPGG
;
A
#
# COMPACT_ATOMS: atom_id res chain seq x y z
N PRO A 1 0.09 -17.75 -21.13
CA PRO A 1 0.01 -16.35 -21.54
C PRO A 1 1.10 -15.54 -20.87
N PRO A 2 1.58 -14.49 -21.55
CA PRO A 2 2.64 -13.69 -20.97
C PRO A 2 2.14 -12.84 -19.80
N LEU A 3 3.04 -12.56 -18.88
CA LEU A 3 2.74 -11.67 -17.77
C LEU A 3 2.57 -10.25 -18.27
N ILE A 4 1.58 -9.55 -17.72
CA ILE A 4 1.37 -8.15 -18.03
C ILE A 4 2.15 -7.31 -17.03
N ALA A 5 2.88 -6.31 -17.53
CA ALA A 5 3.51 -5.32 -16.68
C ALA A 5 2.45 -4.29 -16.27
N VAL A 6 2.28 -4.15 -14.97
CA VAL A 6 1.26 -3.25 -14.39
C VAL A 6 1.88 -1.87 -14.18
N THR A 7 1.20 -0.83 -14.70
CA THR A 7 1.59 0.56 -14.47
C THR A 7 1.12 1.02 -13.10
N PRO A 8 1.63 2.15 -12.58
CA PRO A 8 1.11 2.68 -11.31
C PRO A 8 -0.39 2.99 -11.34
N ASP A 9 -0.91 3.51 -12.45
CA ASP A 9 -2.33 3.79 -12.56
C ASP A 9 -3.16 2.50 -12.52
N LEU A 10 -2.69 1.46 -13.20
CA LEU A 10 -3.37 0.17 -13.21
C LEU A 10 -3.29 -0.48 -11.83
N ALA A 11 -2.16 -0.34 -11.14
CA ALA A 11 -2.04 -0.82 -9.75
C ALA A 11 -3.07 -0.15 -8.86
N GLY A 12 -3.27 1.16 -9.01
CA GLY A 12 -4.30 1.89 -8.27
C GLY A 12 -5.70 1.38 -8.57
N ALA A 13 -6.00 1.09 -9.84
CA ALA A 13 -7.30 0.55 -10.23
C ALA A 13 -7.55 -0.82 -9.60
N ILE A 14 -6.52 -1.65 -9.50
CA ILE A 14 -6.62 -2.96 -8.84
C ILE A 14 -6.95 -2.77 -7.36
N VAL A 15 -6.20 -1.89 -6.68
CA VAL A 15 -6.41 -1.65 -5.24
C VAL A 15 -7.81 -1.15 -4.97
N GLU A 16 -8.34 -0.26 -5.80
CA GLU A 16 -9.72 0.24 -5.63
C GLU A 16 -10.73 -0.88 -5.62
N GLN A 17 -10.52 -1.92 -6.41
CA GLN A 17 -11.45 -3.05 -6.48
C GLN A 17 -11.36 -3.97 -5.27
N VAL A 18 -10.18 -4.09 -4.65
CA VAL A 18 -9.94 -5.08 -3.61
C VAL A 18 -9.74 -4.46 -2.23
N GLN A 19 -9.91 -3.15 -2.08
CA GLN A 19 -9.55 -2.44 -0.86
C GLN A 19 -10.30 -2.92 0.38
N GLY A 20 -11.47 -3.53 0.22
CA GLY A 20 -12.21 -4.11 1.33
C GLY A 20 -11.77 -5.50 1.71
N MET A 21 -10.83 -6.08 0.99
CA MET A 21 -10.34 -7.44 1.21
C MET A 21 -8.92 -7.36 1.76
N LEU A 22 -8.78 -7.20 3.09
CA LEU A 22 -7.47 -6.95 3.69
C LEU A 22 -6.41 -8.01 3.34
N PRO A 23 -6.72 -9.31 3.33
CA PRO A 23 -5.70 -10.30 2.94
C PRO A 23 -5.21 -10.10 1.50
N VAL A 24 -6.10 -9.74 0.58
CA VAL A 24 -5.74 -9.51 -0.82
C VAL A 24 -4.87 -8.28 -0.94
N VAL A 25 -5.25 -7.18 -0.26
CA VAL A 25 -4.47 -5.95 -0.24
C VAL A 25 -3.07 -6.22 0.32
N ALA A 26 -2.98 -7.00 1.39
CA ALA A 26 -1.70 -7.31 2.02
C ALA A 26 -0.78 -8.05 1.05
N VAL A 27 -1.30 -9.09 0.38
CA VAL A 27 -0.51 -9.84 -0.60
C VAL A 27 -0.08 -8.93 -1.76
N PHE A 28 -1.01 -8.09 -2.24
CA PHE A 28 -0.71 -7.19 -3.36
C PHE A 28 0.49 -6.30 -3.04
N PHE A 29 0.49 -5.66 -1.88
CA PHE A 29 1.58 -4.76 -1.52
C PHE A 29 2.88 -5.49 -1.21
N GLU A 30 2.82 -6.75 -0.77
CA GLU A 30 4.03 -7.55 -0.60
C GLU A 30 4.74 -7.78 -1.93
N LEU A 31 4.02 -7.79 -3.05
CA LEU A 31 4.63 -7.95 -4.36
C LEU A 31 5.47 -6.73 -4.77
N GLY A 32 5.33 -5.61 -4.09
CA GLY A 32 6.18 -4.44 -4.31
C GLY A 32 7.42 -4.40 -3.41
N ARG A 33 7.59 -5.38 -2.55
CA ARG A 33 8.70 -5.40 -1.59
C ARG A 33 9.96 -5.90 -2.30
N GLU A 34 11.06 -5.17 -2.14
CA GLU A 34 12.32 -5.57 -2.75
C GLU A 34 13.09 -6.56 -1.87
N GLN A 35 12.98 -6.45 -0.57
CA GLN A 35 13.68 -7.32 0.35
C GLN A 35 13.09 -8.73 0.31
N GLY A 36 13.98 -9.73 0.27
CA GLY A 36 13.55 -11.11 0.25
C GLY A 36 13.10 -11.60 -1.11
N SER A 37 13.21 -10.77 -2.15
CA SER A 37 12.89 -11.17 -3.51
C SER A 37 14.15 -11.13 -4.37
N VAL A 38 14.12 -11.83 -5.50
CA VAL A 38 15.25 -11.91 -6.42
C VAL A 38 14.79 -11.42 -7.78
N ALA A 39 15.52 -10.45 -8.35
CA ALA A 39 15.22 -9.93 -9.68
C ALA A 39 16.15 -10.58 -10.71
N ALA A 40 15.58 -11.12 -11.78
CA ALA A 40 16.34 -11.70 -12.89
C ALA A 40 15.47 -11.70 -14.13
N ASN A 41 16.08 -11.36 -15.28
CA ASN A 41 15.41 -11.43 -16.59
C ASN A 41 14.13 -10.59 -16.65
N GLY A 42 14.10 -9.44 -15.96
CA GLY A 42 12.93 -8.58 -15.96
C GLY A 42 11.80 -9.06 -15.08
N LEU A 43 12.01 -10.13 -14.32
CA LEU A 43 11.03 -10.68 -13.38
C LEU A 43 11.56 -10.56 -11.95
N ARG A 44 10.63 -10.51 -11.01
CA ARG A 44 10.96 -10.57 -9.59
C ARG A 44 10.28 -11.78 -8.99
N ALA A 45 11.03 -12.60 -8.27
CA ALA A 45 10.55 -13.85 -7.70
C ALA A 45 10.36 -13.71 -6.20
N PHE A 46 9.25 -14.24 -5.70
CA PHE A 46 8.92 -14.28 -4.27
C PHE A 46 8.60 -15.72 -3.90
N ARG A 47 8.84 -16.09 -2.66
CA ARG A 47 8.42 -17.39 -2.15
C ARG A 47 7.03 -17.27 -1.55
N LEU A 48 6.14 -18.22 -1.91
CA LEU A 48 4.77 -18.23 -1.36
C LEU A 48 4.77 -18.22 0.17
N VAL A 49 5.67 -18.98 0.79
CA VAL A 49 5.74 -19.04 2.26
C VAL A 49 6.10 -17.69 2.86
N ASP A 50 6.95 -16.92 2.19
CA ASP A 50 7.31 -15.59 2.67
C ASP A 50 6.17 -14.61 2.51
N LEU A 51 5.43 -14.69 1.39
CA LEU A 51 4.25 -13.86 1.20
C LEU A 51 3.20 -14.15 2.27
N ALA A 52 2.97 -15.44 2.56
CA ALA A 52 2.02 -15.82 3.61
C ALA A 52 2.45 -15.24 4.96
N ARG A 53 3.73 -15.37 5.29
CA ARG A 53 4.23 -14.90 6.57
C ARG A 53 4.11 -13.39 6.69
N HIS A 54 4.55 -12.66 5.68
CA HIS A 54 4.53 -11.18 5.71
C HIS A 54 3.12 -10.62 5.66
N ALA A 55 2.22 -11.27 4.93
CA ALA A 55 0.82 -10.85 4.86
C ALA A 55 0.00 -11.38 6.04
N ARG A 56 0.63 -12.16 6.95
CA ARG A 56 0.00 -12.75 8.14
C ARG A 56 -1.17 -13.63 7.78
N LEU A 57 -0.97 -14.48 6.77
CA LEU A 57 -1.96 -15.45 6.36
C LEU A 57 -1.59 -16.83 6.92
N ALA A 58 -2.62 -17.67 7.10
CA ALA A 58 -2.44 -18.97 7.74
C ALA A 58 -1.80 -20.00 6.82
N SER A 59 -1.90 -19.84 5.49
CA SER A 59 -1.43 -20.86 4.56
C SER A 59 -1.06 -20.25 3.23
N VAL A 60 -0.26 -21.01 2.45
CA VAL A 60 0.06 -20.61 1.08
C VAL A 60 -1.15 -20.64 0.17
N GLU A 61 -2.14 -21.50 0.47
CA GLU A 61 -3.38 -21.55 -0.31
C GLU A 61 -4.10 -20.21 -0.27
N GLN A 62 -4.06 -19.52 0.88
CA GLN A 62 -4.67 -18.20 0.99
C GLN A 62 -3.93 -17.19 0.12
N VAL A 63 -2.60 -17.32 -0.01
CA VAL A 63 -1.84 -16.46 -0.92
C VAL A 63 -2.26 -16.72 -2.36
N VAL A 64 -2.38 -17.99 -2.76
CA VAL A 64 -2.80 -18.36 -4.12
C VAL A 64 -4.18 -17.82 -4.42
N GLN A 65 -5.11 -17.91 -3.47
CA GLN A 65 -6.45 -17.36 -3.64
C GLN A 65 -6.41 -15.82 -3.78
N ALA A 66 -5.59 -15.15 -2.99
CA ALA A 66 -5.44 -13.71 -3.09
C ALA A 66 -4.88 -13.30 -4.45
N LEU A 67 -3.90 -14.04 -4.97
CA LEU A 67 -3.33 -13.77 -6.29
C LEU A 67 -4.38 -13.95 -7.39
N ALA A 68 -5.26 -14.94 -7.25
CA ALA A 68 -6.35 -15.15 -8.22
C ALA A 68 -7.33 -13.96 -8.21
N VAL A 69 -7.63 -13.42 -7.03
CA VAL A 69 -8.49 -12.24 -6.91
C VAL A 69 -7.82 -11.03 -7.55
N ILE A 70 -6.52 -10.88 -7.35
CA ILE A 70 -5.75 -9.77 -7.95
C ILE A 70 -5.79 -9.88 -9.48
N ASP A 71 -5.58 -11.07 -10.04
CA ASP A 71 -5.67 -11.26 -11.49
C ASP A 71 -7.09 -10.96 -12.01
N ALA A 72 -8.12 -11.35 -11.27
CA ALA A 72 -9.50 -11.03 -11.66
C ALA A 72 -9.71 -9.51 -11.69
N ALA A 73 -9.16 -8.78 -10.72
CA ALA A 73 -9.24 -7.32 -10.70
C ALA A 73 -8.48 -6.72 -11.90
N LEU A 74 -7.33 -7.28 -12.23
CA LEU A 74 -6.57 -6.86 -13.42
C LEU A 74 -7.39 -7.02 -14.69
N ARG A 75 -8.04 -8.18 -14.85
CA ARG A 75 -8.87 -8.45 -16.03
C ARG A 75 -10.02 -7.46 -16.14
N ARG A 76 -10.66 -7.13 -15.02
CA ARG A 76 -11.73 -6.15 -15.04
C ARG A 76 -11.21 -4.76 -15.40
N ALA A 77 -10.03 -4.41 -14.91
CA ALA A 77 -9.46 -3.09 -15.17
C ALA A 77 -8.99 -2.93 -16.62
N THR A 78 -8.50 -4.01 -17.24
CA THR A 78 -7.97 -3.97 -18.61
C THR A 78 -8.98 -4.39 -19.66
N GLY A 79 -10.03 -5.11 -19.28
CA GLY A 79 -10.94 -5.73 -20.23
C GLY A 79 -10.35 -6.94 -20.96
N ASP A 80 -9.18 -7.38 -20.58
CA ASP A 80 -8.47 -8.51 -21.20
C ASP A 80 -8.64 -9.74 -20.32
N GLN A 81 -9.44 -10.70 -20.78
CA GLN A 81 -9.75 -11.91 -20.01
C GLN A 81 -8.55 -12.86 -19.85
N ALA A 82 -7.52 -12.67 -20.64
CA ALA A 82 -6.31 -13.48 -20.57
C ALA A 82 -5.21 -12.82 -19.73
N ALA A 83 -5.45 -11.62 -19.21
CA ALA A 83 -4.44 -10.90 -18.46
C ALA A 83 -4.10 -11.59 -17.14
N THR A 84 -2.80 -11.69 -16.86
CA THR A 84 -2.31 -12.16 -15.56
C THR A 84 -1.07 -11.35 -15.20
N LEU A 85 -0.93 -11.03 -13.92
CA LEU A 85 0.26 -10.29 -13.47
C LEU A 85 1.28 -11.20 -12.79
N HIS A 86 0.92 -12.46 -12.54
CA HIS A 86 1.82 -13.36 -11.83
C HIS A 86 1.86 -14.73 -12.49
N ALA A 87 2.92 -15.48 -12.20
CA ALA A 87 3.05 -16.89 -12.57
C ALA A 87 3.56 -17.64 -11.34
N LEU A 88 3.25 -18.92 -11.28
CA LEU A 88 3.68 -19.80 -10.21
C LEU A 88 4.54 -20.92 -10.79
N ASP A 89 5.54 -21.39 -10.02
CA ASP A 89 6.30 -22.56 -10.39
C ASP A 89 5.99 -23.72 -9.44
N ALA A 90 6.56 -24.89 -9.73
CA ALA A 90 6.32 -26.08 -8.92
C ALA A 90 7.05 -26.03 -7.56
N GLN A 91 7.98 -25.11 -7.38
CA GLN A 91 8.77 -24.98 -6.17
C GLN A 91 8.20 -23.95 -5.19
N GLY A 92 7.04 -23.38 -5.50
CA GLY A 92 6.39 -22.43 -4.61
C GLY A 92 6.86 -21.00 -4.77
N HIS A 93 7.31 -20.64 -5.97
CA HIS A 93 7.70 -19.27 -6.28
C HIS A 93 6.61 -18.55 -7.05
N VAL A 94 6.48 -17.26 -6.77
CA VAL A 94 5.61 -16.35 -7.51
C VAL A 94 6.50 -15.41 -8.30
N PHE A 95 6.21 -15.25 -9.58
CA PHE A 95 6.96 -14.35 -10.46
C PHE A 95 6.03 -13.22 -10.91
N VAL A 96 6.52 -12.00 -10.84
CA VAL A 96 5.84 -10.84 -11.42
C VAL A 96 6.84 -10.07 -12.26
N ALA A 97 6.36 -9.27 -13.22
CA ALA A 97 7.25 -8.39 -13.96
C ALA A 97 7.89 -7.40 -12.98
N GLU A 98 9.16 -7.11 -13.18
CA GLU A 98 9.87 -6.19 -12.30
C GLU A 98 9.20 -4.81 -12.31
N ALA A 99 8.70 -4.38 -13.48
CA ALA A 99 7.96 -3.12 -13.59
C ALA A 99 6.69 -3.13 -12.74
N THR A 100 6.01 -4.29 -12.64
CA THR A 100 4.83 -4.45 -11.78
C THR A 100 5.21 -4.23 -10.32
N SER A 101 6.27 -4.87 -9.86
CA SER A 101 6.74 -4.72 -8.48
C SER A 101 7.06 -3.26 -8.18
N ARG A 102 7.73 -2.58 -9.10
CA ARG A 102 8.07 -1.16 -8.95
C ARG A 102 6.84 -0.27 -8.88
N SER A 103 5.84 -0.55 -9.71
CA SER A 103 4.59 0.21 -9.72
C SER A 103 3.84 0.07 -8.39
N ILE A 104 3.83 -1.13 -7.83
CA ILE A 104 3.18 -1.39 -6.54
C ILE A 104 3.91 -0.65 -5.42
N LEU A 105 5.25 -0.68 -5.42
CA LEU A 105 6.03 0.04 -4.43
C LEU A 105 5.77 1.54 -4.51
N LEU A 106 5.72 2.08 -5.72
CA LEU A 106 5.45 3.51 -5.92
C LEU A 106 4.07 3.89 -5.39
N LEU A 107 3.07 3.05 -5.66
CA LEU A 107 1.71 3.28 -5.14
C LEU A 107 1.71 3.27 -3.61
N TRP A 108 2.39 2.31 -3.01
CA TRP A 108 2.51 2.23 -1.55
C TRP A 108 3.12 3.50 -0.97
N GLN A 109 4.21 3.98 -1.59
CA GLN A 109 4.88 5.20 -1.14
C GLN A 109 3.95 6.41 -1.22
N ARG A 110 3.12 6.50 -2.26
CA ARG A 110 2.14 7.58 -2.40
C ARG A 110 1.08 7.52 -1.31
N ILE A 111 0.61 6.32 -0.98
CA ILE A 111 -0.40 6.15 0.07
C ILE A 111 0.17 6.55 1.43
N VAL A 112 1.39 6.13 1.73
CA VAL A 112 2.05 6.48 3.00
C VAL A 112 2.26 7.98 3.10
N ALA A 113 2.73 8.62 2.03
CA ALA A 113 2.93 10.07 2.02
C ALA A 113 1.63 10.82 2.24
N ALA A 114 0.55 10.38 1.60
CA ALA A 114 -0.76 11.01 1.76
C ALA A 114 -1.26 10.89 3.21
N ARG A 115 -1.06 9.73 3.83
CA ARG A 115 -1.47 9.52 5.23
C ARG A 115 -0.66 10.38 6.18
N GLU A 116 0.63 10.55 5.91
CA GLU A 116 1.47 11.41 6.73
C GLU A 116 1.02 12.86 6.66
N LEU A 117 0.66 13.33 5.46
CA LEU A 117 0.15 14.69 5.29
C LEU A 117 -1.19 14.87 6.01
N GLU A 118 -2.08 13.89 5.92
CA GLU A 118 -3.36 13.95 6.65
C GLU A 118 -3.13 14.02 8.16
N GLY A 119 -2.19 13.20 8.66
CA GLY A 119 -1.86 13.21 10.07
C GLY A 119 -1.33 14.56 10.52
N GLN A 120 -0.45 15.19 9.74
CA GLN A 120 0.07 16.50 10.04
C GLN A 120 -1.04 17.55 10.05
N ALA A 121 -1.95 17.48 9.07
CA ALA A 121 -3.06 18.42 9.02
C ALA A 121 -3.96 18.30 10.25
N GLN A 122 -4.17 17.08 10.75
CA GLN A 122 -4.97 16.87 11.94
C GLN A 122 -4.30 17.38 13.20
N PHE A 123 -2.98 17.31 13.26
CA PHE A 123 -2.23 17.74 14.43
C PHE A 123 -1.88 19.22 14.43
N THR A 124 -2.11 19.93 13.34
CA THR A 124 -1.86 21.35 13.25
C THR A 124 -3.11 22.07 13.75
N PRO A 125 -3.16 22.45 15.01
CA PRO A 125 -4.35 23.10 15.52
C PRO A 125 -4.40 24.51 15.10
N ALA A 126 -4.85 24.71 15.09
CA ALA A 126 -4.85 25.81 14.79
C ALA A 126 -4.19 26.49 13.79
N ALA A 127 -3.77 26.49 13.71
CA ALA A 127 -3.21 27.10 12.75
C ALA A 127 -4.12 27.32 11.77
N GLY A 128 -4.24 26.85 13.33
CA GLY A 128 -4.76 27.08 12.76
C GLY A 128 -5.24 27.15 13.15
N PRO A 129 -5.27 27.53 13.57
CA PRO A 129 -5.67 27.76 13.85
C PRO A 129 -5.61 27.64 14.58
N VAL A 130 -5.38 27.69 15.45
CA VAL A 130 -4.87 27.73 15.67
C VAL A 130 -4.64 27.63 16.43
N LEU A 131 -4.74 27.68 17.06
CA LEU A 131 -4.11 27.75 17.29
C LEU A 131 -4.10 28.01 17.90
N LYS A 132 -4.20 28.18 18.38
CA LYS A 132 -4.03 28.60 18.71
C LYS A 132 -3.85 28.51 19.56
N VAL A 133 -4.16 28.78 20.20
CA VAL A 133 -3.77 28.95 20.56
C VAL A 133 -3.71 29.03 21.56
N PRO A 134 -3.99 29.35 21.91
CA PRO A 134 -3.71 29.54 22.35
C PRO A 134 -3.59 29.64 23.31
N SER A 135 -3.95 30.02 23.84
CA SER A 135 -3.54 30.24 24.02
C SER A 135 -3.32 30.30 25.15
N VAL A 136 -3.74 30.66 25.56
CA VAL A 136 -3.34 30.81 25.91
C VAL A 136 -3.08 30.92 27.00
N PRO A 137 -3.51 31.02 26.97
CA PRO A 137 -3.20 31.29 27.40
C PRO A 137 -2.89 31.20 28.53
N MET A 138 -3.33 31.69 28.69
CA MET A 138 -3.11 31.63 28.84
C MET A 138 -2.65 31.84 29.63
N PRO A 139 -3.04 32.28 30.00
CA PRO A 139 -2.82 32.61 30.23
C PRO A 139 -2.47 32.82 30.86
N ASP A 140 -3.11 32.96 30.88
CA ASP A 140 -2.92 33.28 30.75
C ASP A 140 -2.55 33.59 31.18
N ALA A 141 -3.15 33.59 31.72
CA ALA A 141 -2.75 34.17 31.48
C ALA A 141 -2.55 34.49 31.95
N VAL A 142 -3.09 34.91 32.39
CA VAL A 142 -2.84 35.50 32.25
C VAL A 142 -2.56 35.88 32.75
N PRO A 143 -3.02 36.19 32.85
CA PRO A 143 -2.84 36.71 32.75
C PRO A 143 -2.54 37.09 33.31
N ALA A 144 -3.10 37.19 33.70
CA ALA A 144 -2.72 37.63 33.41
C ALA A 144 -2.45 37.88 33.77
N ALA A 145 -3.02 37.95 34.10
CA ALA A 145 -2.72 38.34 33.81
C ALA A 145 -2.40 38.53 34.15
N ALA A 146 -2.90 38.80 34.63
CA ALA A 146 -2.62 39.06 34.26
C ALA A 146 -2.22 39.16 34.61
N ALA A 147 -2.70 39.48 34.97
CA ALA A 147 -2.41 39.59 34.53
C ALA A 147 -2.01 39.51 34.87
N PRO A 148 -2.24 39.85 35.09
CA PRO A 148 -2.15 39.76 34.63
C PRO A 148 -1.75 39.46 34.73
N GLY A 149 -2.42 39.46 35.11
CA GLY A 149 -2.31 39.03 33.98
C GLY A 149 -1.98 38.63 33.74
N GLY A 150 -2.17 38.54 34.24
CA GLY A 150 -2.15 38.36 33.28
C GLY A 150 -1.89 38.04 33.21
#